data_159f63ae770b43a91eaf0581f645c533
#
_entry.id   159f63ae770b43a91eaf0581f645c533
#
_cell.length_a   1.000
_cell.length_b   1.000
_cell.length_c   1.000
_cell.angle_alpha   90.00
_cell.angle_beta   90.00
_cell.angle_gamma   90.00
#
_symmetry.space_group_name_H-M   'P 1'
#
loop_
_entity.id
_entity.type
_entity.pdbx_description
1 polymer ?
#
loop_
_entity_poly.entity_id
_entity_poly.type
_entity_poly.pdbx_seq_one_letter_code
_entity_poly.pdbx_strand_id
1 'polypeptide(L)'
;MAQGETTIFNAACEPYIVQLCRMLVSMGAQISGIGSNLLIIKGVSKLNGTTHRLLADMIEVGSFIGMAAMTGSELTIKNAGIKDLGLIPETFQRLGIKMEFRGDDIYIPAQEHYEVETFIDGSILTIADAPWPGFTPDLISIVLVVATQAKGTVLIHQKMFESRLFFVDKLIDMGAQIILCDPHIATVIGLDRTQQLH
;
A
#
# COMPACT_ATOMS: atom_id res chain seq x y z
N MET A 1 -18.53 13.31 21.65
CA MET A 1 -19.08 13.42 20.26
C MET A 1 -19.95 14.67 20.20
N ALA A 2 -20.05 15.28 19.01
CA ALA A 2 -20.91 16.45 18.81
C ALA A 2 -22.39 16.08 19.01
N GLN A 3 -23.20 17.02 19.49
CA GLN A 3 -24.66 16.83 19.58
C GLN A 3 -25.29 16.85 18.17
N GLY A 4 -26.38 16.12 18.00
CA GLY A 4 -27.10 16.03 16.73
C GLY A 4 -26.58 14.91 15.82
N GLU A 5 -26.85 15.03 14.53
CA GLU A 5 -26.47 14.08 13.51
C GLU A 5 -25.46 14.71 12.55
N THR A 6 -24.38 14.01 12.27
CA THR A 6 -23.35 14.40 11.31
C THR A 6 -23.30 13.38 10.19
N THR A 7 -23.41 13.85 8.94
CA THR A 7 -23.26 13.00 7.76
C THR A 7 -21.91 13.36 7.07
N ILE A 8 -21.10 12.34 6.81
CA ILE A 8 -19.83 12.48 6.07
C ILE A 8 -19.99 11.81 4.71
N PHE A 9 -20.01 12.60 3.67
CA PHE A 9 -20.00 12.17 2.27
C PHE A 9 -18.56 11.91 1.80
N ASN A 10 -18.42 10.93 0.93
CA ASN A 10 -17.13 10.51 0.41
C ASN A 10 -16.12 10.22 1.53
N ALA A 11 -16.63 9.56 2.57
CA ALA A 11 -15.83 9.14 3.72
C ALA A 11 -14.78 8.12 3.29
N ALA A 12 -13.60 8.21 3.89
CA ALA A 12 -12.58 7.18 3.78
C ALA A 12 -13.11 5.85 4.33
N CYS A 13 -12.83 4.75 3.67
CA CYS A 13 -13.32 3.42 4.04
C CYS A 13 -12.21 2.37 4.16
N GLU A 14 -10.98 2.81 4.32
CA GLU A 14 -9.83 1.98 4.62
C GLU A 14 -10.05 1.16 5.91
N PRO A 15 -9.41 0.00 6.05
CA PRO A 15 -9.58 -0.88 7.20
C PRO A 15 -9.38 -0.19 8.56
N TYR A 16 -8.44 0.75 8.67
CA TYR A 16 -8.20 1.49 9.92
C TYR A 16 -9.34 2.48 10.26
N ILE A 17 -10.02 3.05 9.26
CA ILE A 17 -11.22 3.88 9.49
C ILE A 17 -12.39 3.01 9.95
N VAL A 18 -12.58 1.86 9.30
CA VAL A 18 -13.59 0.87 9.70
C VAL A 18 -13.33 0.41 11.13
N GLN A 19 -12.08 0.14 11.48
CA GLN A 19 -11.67 -0.23 12.83
C GLN A 19 -12.00 0.86 13.85
N LEU A 20 -11.64 2.12 13.57
CA LEU A 20 -11.96 3.25 14.43
C LEU A 20 -13.46 3.37 14.68
N CYS A 21 -14.27 3.28 13.62
CA CYS A 21 -15.72 3.34 13.75
C CYS A 21 -16.26 2.19 14.63
N ARG A 22 -15.76 0.95 14.42
CA ARG A 22 -16.16 -0.21 15.23
C ARG A 22 -15.75 -0.07 16.70
N MET A 23 -14.56 0.44 16.96
CA MET A 23 -14.11 0.73 18.32
C MET A 23 -15.02 1.76 18.98
N LEU A 24 -15.33 2.85 18.31
CA LEU A 24 -16.25 3.88 18.84
C LEU A 24 -17.66 3.32 19.08
N VAL A 25 -18.17 2.46 18.20
CA VAL A 25 -19.46 1.78 18.40
C VAL A 25 -19.43 0.88 19.65
N SER A 26 -18.33 0.15 19.87
CA SER A 26 -18.18 -0.66 21.10
C SER A 26 -18.09 0.19 22.38
N MET A 27 -17.75 1.46 22.24
CA MET A 27 -17.76 2.45 23.33
C MET A 27 -19.14 3.12 23.53
N GLY A 28 -20.12 2.81 22.66
CA GLY A 28 -21.48 3.35 22.73
C GLY A 28 -21.81 4.42 21.69
N ALA A 29 -20.92 4.69 20.73
CA ALA A 29 -21.20 5.58 19.61
C ALA A 29 -22.28 4.98 18.68
N GLN A 30 -23.09 5.83 18.06
CA GLN A 30 -24.08 5.44 17.06
C GLN A 30 -23.56 5.86 15.68
N ILE A 31 -23.01 4.90 14.94
CA ILE A 31 -22.45 5.11 13.60
C ILE A 31 -23.05 4.08 12.65
N SER A 32 -23.59 4.53 11.54
CA SER A 32 -24.06 3.70 10.44
C SER A 32 -23.28 3.98 9.15
N GLY A 33 -23.32 3.04 8.20
CA GLY A 33 -22.57 3.13 6.95
C GLY A 33 -21.08 2.76 7.08
N ILE A 34 -20.67 2.10 8.17
CA ILE A 34 -19.28 1.69 8.41
C ILE A 34 -18.78 0.78 7.26
N GLY A 35 -17.67 1.15 6.65
CA GLY A 35 -17.10 0.47 5.49
C GLY A 35 -17.66 0.94 4.15
N SER A 36 -18.52 1.95 4.16
CA SER A 36 -18.97 2.65 2.96
C SER A 36 -18.46 4.10 2.91
N ASN A 37 -18.65 4.74 1.77
CA ASN A 37 -18.26 6.14 1.57
C ASN A 37 -19.29 7.14 2.14
N LEU A 38 -20.29 6.68 2.87
CA LEU A 38 -21.29 7.52 3.52
C LEU A 38 -21.43 7.10 4.98
N LEU A 39 -20.95 7.92 5.90
CA LEU A 39 -21.09 7.70 7.34
C LEU A 39 -22.14 8.63 7.92
N ILE A 40 -23.02 8.08 8.79
CA ILE A 40 -23.96 8.86 9.56
C ILE A 40 -23.66 8.62 11.04
N ILE A 41 -23.36 9.68 11.76
CA ILE A 41 -22.92 9.66 13.15
C ILE A 41 -23.95 10.41 14.00
N LYS A 42 -24.61 9.72 14.92
CA LYS A 42 -25.50 10.35 15.90
C LYS A 42 -24.72 10.61 17.18
N GLY A 43 -24.76 11.85 17.62
CA GLY A 43 -24.09 12.28 18.84
C GLY A 43 -24.67 11.58 20.08
N VAL A 44 -23.81 11.21 21.01
CA VAL A 44 -24.17 10.63 22.31
C VAL A 44 -23.58 11.47 23.44
N SER A 45 -24.21 11.46 24.61
CA SER A 45 -23.81 12.28 25.76
C SER A 45 -22.43 11.87 26.32
N LYS A 46 -22.10 10.57 26.26
CA LYS A 46 -20.79 10.04 26.67
C LYS A 46 -20.47 8.75 25.94
N LEU A 47 -19.17 8.43 25.89
CA LEU A 47 -18.65 7.11 25.50
C LEU A 47 -18.17 6.38 26.74
N ASN A 48 -18.25 5.05 26.72
CA ASN A 48 -17.76 4.16 27.77
C ASN A 48 -16.37 3.62 27.41
N GLY A 49 -15.70 2.97 28.36
CA GLY A 49 -14.48 2.21 28.06
C GLY A 49 -14.79 0.96 27.25
N THR A 50 -13.80 0.48 26.50
CA THR A 50 -13.86 -0.78 25.76
C THR A 50 -12.50 -1.45 25.73
N THR A 51 -12.48 -2.74 25.41
CA THR A 51 -11.28 -3.47 25.02
C THR A 51 -11.31 -3.68 23.52
N HIS A 52 -10.29 -3.26 22.83
CA HIS A 52 -10.20 -3.34 21.37
C HIS A 52 -8.85 -3.83 20.92
N ARG A 53 -8.82 -4.79 19.98
CA ARG A 53 -7.58 -5.26 19.35
C ARG A 53 -7.35 -4.46 18.08
N LEU A 54 -6.18 -3.82 17.97
CA LEU A 54 -5.78 -3.11 16.76
C LEU A 54 -5.48 -4.09 15.62
N LEU A 55 -5.77 -3.65 14.40
CA LEU A 55 -5.32 -4.34 13.18
C LEU A 55 -3.81 -4.23 13.02
N ALA A 56 -3.23 -5.12 12.22
CA ALA A 56 -1.89 -4.92 11.69
C ALA A 56 -1.87 -3.65 10.82
N ASP A 57 -0.76 -2.91 10.89
CA ASP A 57 -0.57 -1.75 10.02
C ASP A 57 -0.22 -2.22 8.60
N MET A 58 -1.13 -2.01 7.65
CA MET A 58 -0.95 -2.42 6.27
C MET A 58 0.24 -1.70 5.59
N ILE A 59 0.58 -0.49 6.04
CA ILE A 59 1.71 0.27 5.50
C ILE A 59 3.03 -0.33 5.98
N GLU A 60 3.12 -0.72 7.28
CA GLU A 60 4.27 -1.48 7.79
C GLU A 60 4.43 -2.80 7.07
N VAL A 61 3.33 -3.56 6.88
CA VAL A 61 3.37 -4.84 6.16
C VAL A 61 3.93 -4.65 4.75
N GLY A 62 3.41 -3.69 3.98
CA GLY A 62 3.91 -3.37 2.65
C GLY A 62 5.37 -2.92 2.65
N SER A 63 5.77 -2.14 3.64
CA SER A 63 7.16 -1.68 3.79
C SER A 63 8.12 -2.84 4.08
N PHE A 64 7.73 -3.80 4.92
CA PHE A 64 8.53 -5.01 5.18
C PHE A 64 8.61 -5.94 3.96
N ILE A 65 7.54 -6.04 3.15
CA ILE A 65 7.61 -6.74 1.85
C ILE A 65 8.66 -6.07 0.96
N GLY A 66 8.60 -4.75 0.83
CA GLY A 66 9.58 -3.98 0.05
C GLY A 66 11.01 -4.14 0.58
N MET A 67 11.19 -4.11 1.90
CA MET A 67 12.49 -4.31 2.55
C MET A 67 13.07 -5.69 2.22
N ALA A 68 12.27 -6.76 2.36
CA ALA A 68 12.71 -8.12 2.04
C ALA A 68 13.16 -8.22 0.57
N ALA A 69 12.39 -7.62 -0.36
CA ALA A 69 12.73 -7.56 -1.77
C ALA A 69 14.06 -6.83 -2.00
N MET A 70 14.22 -5.63 -1.44
CA MET A 70 15.40 -4.79 -1.64
C MET A 70 16.67 -5.41 -1.05
N THR A 71 16.57 -6.15 0.03
CA THR A 71 17.72 -6.81 0.68
C THR A 71 17.97 -8.23 0.16
N GLY A 72 17.04 -8.79 -0.63
CA GLY A 72 17.11 -10.19 -1.07
C GLY A 72 17.00 -11.18 0.08
N SER A 73 16.39 -10.78 1.18
CA SER A 73 16.33 -11.54 2.42
C SER A 73 15.06 -12.39 2.52
N GLU A 74 15.16 -13.50 3.26
CA GLU A 74 14.01 -14.25 3.72
C GLU A 74 13.34 -13.51 4.89
N LEU A 75 12.01 -13.41 4.86
CA LEU A 75 11.24 -12.75 5.90
C LEU A 75 9.88 -13.44 6.11
N THR A 76 9.49 -13.59 7.39
CA THR A 76 8.11 -13.96 7.74
C THR A 76 7.47 -12.81 8.52
N ILE A 77 6.40 -12.25 7.97
CA ILE A 77 5.57 -11.24 8.63
C ILE A 77 4.42 -11.97 9.32
N LYS A 78 4.45 -12.01 10.66
CA LYS A 78 3.44 -12.72 11.45
C LYS A 78 2.22 -11.85 11.72
N ASN A 79 1.03 -12.48 11.68
CA ASN A 79 -0.25 -11.81 11.92
C ASN A 79 -0.42 -10.56 11.04
N ALA A 80 -0.13 -10.70 9.77
CA ALA A 80 -0.11 -9.59 8.81
C ALA A 80 -1.48 -8.96 8.55
N GLY A 81 -2.58 -9.61 8.97
CA GLY A 81 -3.92 -9.12 8.72
C GLY A 81 -4.29 -9.20 7.24
N ILE A 82 -3.98 -10.31 6.59
CA ILE A 82 -4.04 -10.49 5.11
C ILE A 82 -5.37 -10.02 4.52
N LYS A 83 -6.48 -10.26 5.19
CA LYS A 83 -7.83 -9.84 4.75
C LYS A 83 -8.01 -8.31 4.65
N ASP A 84 -7.16 -7.55 5.33
CA ASP A 84 -7.23 -6.09 5.42
C ASP A 84 -6.14 -5.40 4.56
N LEU A 85 -5.33 -6.17 3.80
CA LEU A 85 -4.23 -5.62 2.99
C LEU A 85 -4.65 -5.14 1.60
N GLY A 86 -5.87 -5.46 1.14
CA GLY A 86 -6.35 -5.07 -0.19
C GLY A 86 -5.40 -5.50 -1.31
N LEU A 87 -5.01 -4.56 -2.17
CA LEU A 87 -4.14 -4.82 -3.33
C LEU A 87 -2.64 -4.85 -3.00
N ILE A 88 -2.24 -4.67 -1.73
CA ILE A 88 -0.81 -4.57 -1.39
C ILE A 88 -0.03 -5.83 -1.81
N PRO A 89 -0.40 -7.05 -1.42
CA PRO A 89 0.35 -8.24 -1.81
C PRO A 89 0.39 -8.44 -3.33
N GLU A 90 -0.75 -8.28 -4.01
CA GLU A 90 -0.84 -8.44 -5.46
C GLU A 90 0.08 -7.46 -6.20
N THR A 91 0.13 -6.21 -5.76
CA THR A 91 0.99 -5.18 -6.38
C THR A 91 2.47 -5.57 -6.31
N PHE A 92 2.94 -6.09 -5.18
CA PHE A 92 4.32 -6.58 -5.06
C PHE A 92 4.56 -7.87 -5.87
N GLN A 93 3.57 -8.77 -5.93
CA GLN A 93 3.66 -9.98 -6.77
C GLN A 93 3.79 -9.62 -8.25
N ARG A 94 3.11 -8.59 -8.73
CA ARG A 94 3.24 -8.08 -10.10
C ARG A 94 4.62 -7.49 -10.41
N LEU A 95 5.37 -7.08 -9.38
CA LEU A 95 6.79 -6.74 -9.50
C LEU A 95 7.71 -7.97 -9.49
N GLY A 96 7.16 -9.17 -9.37
CA GLY A 96 7.91 -10.42 -9.34
C GLY A 96 8.29 -10.91 -7.94
N ILE A 97 7.82 -10.27 -6.87
CA ILE A 97 8.09 -10.69 -5.50
C ILE A 97 7.26 -11.92 -5.18
N LYS A 98 7.91 -13.03 -4.84
CA LYS A 98 7.25 -14.26 -4.41
C LYS A 98 6.81 -14.14 -2.96
N MET A 99 5.59 -14.61 -2.69
CA MET A 99 5.03 -14.66 -1.34
C MET A 99 4.21 -15.94 -1.17
N GLU A 100 4.25 -16.49 0.04
CA GLU A 100 3.40 -17.59 0.47
C GLU A 100 2.54 -17.13 1.66
N PHE A 101 1.24 -17.39 1.58
CA PHE A 101 0.32 -17.10 2.66
C PHE A 101 0.14 -18.34 3.54
N ARG A 102 0.53 -18.25 4.82
CA ARG A 102 0.49 -19.33 5.80
C ARG A 102 -0.44 -18.93 6.95
N GLY A 103 -1.74 -19.19 6.79
CA GLY A 103 -2.76 -18.64 7.68
C GLY A 103 -2.84 -17.11 7.54
N ASP A 104 -2.56 -16.38 8.61
CA ASP A 104 -2.49 -14.90 8.61
C ASP A 104 -1.04 -14.38 8.54
N ASP A 105 -0.08 -15.25 8.27
CA ASP A 105 1.33 -14.91 8.08
C ASP A 105 1.68 -14.81 6.60
N ILE A 106 2.59 -13.90 6.25
CA ILE A 106 3.18 -13.78 4.91
C ILE A 106 4.63 -14.21 4.98
N TYR A 107 4.97 -15.28 4.26
CA TYR A 107 6.36 -15.71 4.08
C TYR A 107 6.88 -15.21 2.74
N ILE A 108 8.01 -14.55 2.75
CA ILE A 108 8.73 -14.02 1.59
C ILE A 108 10.05 -14.77 1.52
N PRO A 109 10.27 -15.63 0.51
CA PRO A 109 11.54 -16.32 0.34
C PRO A 109 12.64 -15.34 -0.10
N ALA A 110 13.89 -15.65 0.20
CA ALA A 110 15.01 -14.93 -0.35
C ALA A 110 14.97 -14.99 -1.89
N GLN A 111 15.07 -13.84 -2.56
CA GLN A 111 15.09 -13.70 -4.00
C GLN A 111 16.23 -12.78 -4.41
N GLU A 112 17.13 -13.28 -5.26
CA GLU A 112 18.18 -12.44 -5.85
C GLU A 112 17.67 -11.66 -7.06
N HIS A 113 16.72 -12.26 -7.80
CA HIS A 113 16.15 -11.69 -9.03
C HIS A 113 14.63 -11.72 -8.99
N TYR A 114 14.01 -10.68 -9.44
CA TYR A 114 12.59 -10.61 -9.69
C TYR A 114 12.31 -9.82 -10.98
N GLU A 115 11.26 -10.23 -11.68
CA GLU A 115 10.90 -9.72 -12.99
C GLU A 115 9.46 -9.23 -12.98
N VAL A 116 9.28 -8.04 -13.54
CA VAL A 116 7.97 -7.40 -13.64
C VAL A 116 7.04 -8.23 -14.53
N GLU A 117 5.77 -8.30 -14.14
CA GLU A 117 4.73 -8.93 -14.96
C GLU A 117 4.72 -8.35 -16.38
N THR A 118 4.70 -9.24 -17.37
CA THR A 118 4.64 -8.87 -18.79
C THR A 118 3.29 -9.26 -19.38
N PHE A 119 2.79 -8.45 -20.29
CA PHE A 119 1.51 -8.66 -20.95
C PHE A 119 1.73 -9.11 -22.40
N ILE A 120 0.84 -9.98 -22.92
CA ILE A 120 0.92 -10.53 -24.28
C ILE A 120 0.86 -9.43 -25.33
N ASP A 121 0.14 -8.35 -25.06
CA ASP A 121 0.00 -7.19 -25.95
C ASP A 121 1.20 -6.22 -25.88
N GLY A 122 2.20 -6.52 -25.07
CA GLY A 122 3.37 -5.67 -24.87
C GLY A 122 3.12 -4.41 -24.03
N SER A 123 1.97 -4.29 -23.38
CA SER A 123 1.68 -3.16 -22.50
C SER A 123 2.62 -3.16 -21.28
N ILE A 124 2.91 -1.96 -20.78
CA ILE A 124 3.77 -1.76 -19.60
C ILE A 124 2.90 -1.87 -18.34
N LEU A 125 3.41 -2.56 -17.32
CA LEU A 125 2.77 -2.60 -16.02
C LEU A 125 2.59 -1.20 -15.48
N THR A 126 1.35 -0.82 -15.20
CA THR A 126 1.00 0.44 -14.56
C THR A 126 0.55 0.19 -13.14
N ILE A 127 1.18 0.86 -12.17
CA ILE A 127 0.78 0.89 -10.76
C ILE A 127 0.34 2.30 -10.43
N ALA A 128 -0.92 2.44 -10.03
CA ALA A 128 -1.51 3.72 -9.67
C ALA A 128 -2.17 3.62 -8.29
N ASP A 129 -2.05 4.70 -7.51
CA ASP A 129 -2.81 4.83 -6.28
C ASP A 129 -4.27 5.20 -6.58
N ALA A 130 -5.14 4.82 -5.68
CA ALA A 130 -6.57 5.15 -5.72
C ALA A 130 -7.17 5.03 -4.32
N PRO A 131 -8.32 5.68 -4.06
CA PRO A 131 -9.08 5.46 -2.84
C PRO A 131 -9.37 3.97 -2.62
N TRP A 132 -9.40 3.55 -1.36
CA TRP A 132 -9.71 2.18 -0.99
C TRP A 132 -11.00 1.67 -1.68
N PRO A 133 -11.01 0.43 -2.23
CA PRO A 133 -9.99 -0.62 -2.12
C PRO A 133 -8.85 -0.55 -3.15
N GLY A 134 -8.60 0.59 -3.79
CA GLY A 134 -7.44 0.78 -4.64
C GLY A 134 -6.12 0.71 -3.87
N PHE A 135 -5.00 0.80 -4.60
CA PHE A 135 -3.68 0.75 -3.98
C PHE A 135 -3.40 2.03 -3.18
N THR A 136 -2.92 1.86 -1.95
CA THR A 136 -2.67 2.98 -1.04
C THR A 136 -1.54 3.90 -1.53
N PRO A 137 -1.75 5.24 -1.51
CA PRO A 137 -0.73 6.20 -1.92
C PRO A 137 0.52 6.16 -1.04
N ASP A 138 0.41 5.72 0.21
CA ASP A 138 1.53 5.71 1.16
C ASP A 138 2.60 4.67 0.79
N LEU A 139 2.28 3.65 0.01
CA LEU A 139 3.22 2.64 -0.46
C LEU A 139 3.74 2.89 -1.89
N ILE A 140 3.28 3.92 -2.60
CA ILE A 140 3.75 4.23 -3.95
C ILE A 140 5.27 4.43 -3.98
N SER A 141 5.83 5.13 -2.99
CA SER A 141 7.27 5.35 -2.90
C SER A 141 8.05 4.04 -2.70
N ILE A 142 7.54 3.13 -1.86
CA ILE A 142 8.15 1.82 -1.62
C ILE A 142 8.13 0.97 -2.89
N VAL A 143 6.97 0.92 -3.56
CA VAL A 143 6.81 0.20 -4.84
C VAL A 143 7.75 0.75 -5.91
N LEU A 144 7.88 2.08 -6.01
CA LEU A 144 8.80 2.72 -6.95
C LEU A 144 10.25 2.31 -6.68
N VAL A 145 10.69 2.34 -5.41
CA VAL A 145 12.04 1.90 -5.03
C VAL A 145 12.25 0.43 -5.37
N VAL A 146 11.31 -0.45 -5.05
CA VAL A 146 11.39 -1.88 -5.41
C VAL A 146 11.48 -2.07 -6.94
N ALA A 147 10.68 -1.31 -7.70
CA ALA A 147 10.69 -1.37 -9.15
C ALA A 147 12.05 -1.00 -9.77
N THR A 148 12.88 -0.16 -9.11
CA THR A 148 14.22 0.17 -9.61
C THR A 148 15.14 -1.05 -9.69
N GLN A 149 14.84 -2.12 -8.96
CA GLN A 149 15.64 -3.34 -8.89
C GLN A 149 14.95 -4.54 -9.57
N ALA A 150 13.70 -4.38 -10.03
CA ALA A 150 12.98 -5.41 -10.78
C ALA A 150 13.38 -5.35 -12.25
N LYS A 151 13.64 -6.49 -12.87
CA LYS A 151 13.89 -6.55 -14.32
C LYS A 151 12.60 -6.22 -15.07
N GLY A 152 12.61 -5.13 -15.84
CA GLY A 152 11.47 -4.69 -16.65
C GLY A 152 11.16 -3.21 -16.48
N THR A 153 10.03 -2.78 -17.03
CA THR A 153 9.59 -1.38 -17.02
C THR A 153 8.25 -1.27 -16.32
N VAL A 154 8.15 -0.29 -15.42
CA VAL A 154 6.92 0.00 -14.65
C VAL A 154 6.58 1.47 -14.79
N LEU A 155 5.33 1.77 -15.07
CA LEU A 155 4.79 3.12 -15.00
C LEU A 155 4.13 3.31 -13.62
N ILE A 156 4.62 4.25 -12.85
CA ILE A 156 4.07 4.66 -11.57
C ILE A 156 3.24 5.91 -11.78
N HIS A 157 1.97 5.86 -11.40
CA HIS A 157 1.07 6.99 -11.53
C HIS A 157 0.46 7.34 -10.17
N GLN A 158 0.93 8.42 -9.57
CA GLN A 158 0.42 8.94 -8.33
C GLN A 158 -0.71 9.94 -8.58
N LYS A 159 -1.94 9.57 -8.23
CA LYS A 159 -3.16 10.34 -8.55
C LYS A 159 -3.71 11.14 -7.38
N MET A 160 -3.48 10.67 -6.13
CA MET A 160 -4.20 11.19 -4.98
C MET A 160 -3.56 12.42 -4.33
N PHE A 161 -2.25 12.61 -4.49
CA PHE A 161 -1.53 13.70 -3.85
C PHE A 161 -0.57 14.36 -4.80
N GLU A 162 -0.40 15.66 -4.66
CA GLU A 162 0.60 16.40 -5.42
C GLU A 162 1.99 16.16 -4.84
N SER A 163 2.98 16.14 -5.72
CA SER A 163 4.39 16.28 -5.37
C SER A 163 5.02 15.17 -4.51
N ARG A 164 4.42 13.98 -4.41
CA ARG A 164 5.01 12.85 -3.68
C ARG A 164 6.19 12.18 -4.41
N LEU A 165 6.42 12.49 -5.69
CA LEU A 165 7.53 11.94 -6.47
C LEU A 165 8.82 12.76 -6.41
N PHE A 166 8.93 13.77 -5.56
CA PHE A 166 10.15 14.59 -5.43
C PHE A 166 11.41 13.82 -5.02
N PHE A 167 11.27 12.71 -4.29
CA PHE A 167 12.41 11.89 -3.91
C PHE A 167 13.06 11.16 -5.09
N VAL A 168 12.39 11.10 -6.24
CA VAL A 168 12.87 10.41 -7.46
C VAL A 168 14.20 11.00 -7.92
N ASP A 169 14.42 12.31 -7.81
CA ASP A 169 15.68 12.95 -8.15
C ASP A 169 16.85 12.32 -7.39
N LYS A 170 16.65 11.98 -6.11
CA LYS A 170 17.69 11.32 -5.29
C LYS A 170 17.97 9.90 -5.74
N LEU A 171 16.95 9.18 -6.21
CA LEU A 171 17.15 7.84 -6.77
C LEU A 171 17.91 7.89 -8.10
N ILE A 172 17.63 8.92 -8.93
CA ILE A 172 18.38 9.15 -10.19
C ILE A 172 19.83 9.48 -9.87
N ASP A 173 20.10 10.33 -8.88
CA ASP A 173 21.46 10.65 -8.40
C ASP A 173 22.20 9.38 -7.90
N MET A 174 21.47 8.37 -7.41
CA MET A 174 22.01 7.07 -6.99
C MET A 174 22.13 6.07 -8.13
N GLY A 175 21.83 6.45 -9.38
CA GLY A 175 21.95 5.62 -10.56
C GLY A 175 20.68 4.89 -11.00
N ALA A 176 19.53 5.15 -10.38
CA ALA A 176 18.27 4.58 -10.85
C ALA A 176 17.87 5.15 -12.22
N GLN A 177 17.39 4.29 -13.11
CA GLN A 177 16.89 4.70 -14.42
C GLN A 177 15.39 5.02 -14.31
N ILE A 178 15.10 6.30 -14.12
CA ILE A 178 13.71 6.80 -13.95
C ILE A 178 13.51 7.98 -14.89
N ILE A 179 12.40 7.97 -15.62
CA ILE A 179 11.95 9.11 -16.42
C ILE A 179 10.75 9.71 -15.71
N LEU A 180 10.91 10.91 -15.17
CA LEU A 180 9.82 11.67 -14.60
C LEU A 180 9.06 12.36 -15.74
N CYS A 181 7.88 11.84 -16.09
CA CYS A 181 7.09 12.35 -17.21
C CYS A 181 6.37 13.65 -16.82
N ASP A 182 5.89 13.73 -15.60
CA ASP A 182 5.29 14.90 -14.95
C ASP A 182 5.36 14.72 -13.42
N PRO A 183 4.85 15.68 -12.60
CA PRO A 183 4.87 15.57 -11.14
C PRO A 183 4.15 14.34 -10.56
N HIS A 184 3.34 13.66 -11.38
CA HIS A 184 2.49 12.53 -10.97
C HIS A 184 2.86 11.21 -11.63
N ILE A 185 3.66 11.22 -12.70
CA ILE A 185 3.95 10.03 -13.51
C ILE A 185 5.46 9.83 -13.65
N ALA A 186 5.93 8.67 -13.21
CA ALA A 186 7.29 8.23 -13.39
C ALA A 186 7.34 6.88 -14.11
N THR A 187 8.19 6.76 -15.13
CA THR A 187 8.52 5.48 -15.76
C THR A 187 9.82 4.99 -15.17
N VAL A 188 9.78 3.82 -14.52
CA VAL A 188 10.92 3.17 -13.89
C VAL A 188 11.40 2.05 -14.80
N ILE A 189 12.68 2.09 -15.18
CA ILE A 189 13.37 1.01 -15.91
C ILE A 189 14.24 0.31 -14.88
N GLY A 190 13.78 -0.84 -14.41
CA GLY A 190 14.50 -1.57 -13.37
C GLY A 190 15.78 -2.19 -13.88
N LEU A 191 16.82 -2.03 -13.08
CA LEU A 191 18.11 -2.65 -13.31
C LEU A 191 18.08 -4.04 -12.68
N ASP A 192 18.25 -5.08 -13.49
CA ASP A 192 18.53 -6.41 -12.94
C ASP A 192 19.78 -6.30 -12.05
N ARG A 193 19.71 -6.86 -10.82
CA ARG A 193 20.84 -6.83 -9.86
C ARG A 193 22.16 -7.37 -10.41
N THR A 194 22.12 -8.18 -11.49
CA THR A 194 23.31 -8.62 -12.22
C THR A 194 24.03 -7.49 -12.96
N GLN A 195 23.39 -6.34 -13.13
CA GLN A 195 23.97 -5.14 -13.77
C GLN A 195 24.44 -4.10 -12.76
N GLN A 196 24.67 -4.49 -11.51
CA GLN A 196 25.24 -3.57 -10.53
C GLN A 196 26.53 -2.94 -11.08
N LEU A 197 26.47 -1.63 -11.11
CA LEU A 197 27.50 -0.72 -11.57
C LEU A 197 28.88 -1.08 -11.00
N HIS A 198 29.84 -1.25 -11.89
CA HIS A 198 31.26 -1.24 -11.59
C HIS A 198 31.73 0.19 -11.35
#